data_5370055174307da44cf4441dd1396ab5
#
_entry.id   5370055174307da44cf4441dd1396ab5
#
_cell.length_a   1.000
_cell.length_b   1.000
_cell.length_c   1.000
_cell.angle_alpha   90.00
_cell.angle_beta   90.00
_cell.angle_gamma   90.00
#
_symmetry.space_group_name_H-M   'P 1'
#
loop_
_entity.id
_entity.type
_entity.pdbx_description
1 polymer ?
#
loop_
_entity_poly.entity_id
_entity_poly.type
_entity_poly.pdbx_seq_one_letter_code
_entity_poly.pdbx_strand_id
1 'polypeptide(L)'
;RPTLFMGATAHLGNGEKIDNSAISMLNGKIEMVADASIIRIDPTAFDTIYRVHEKHFYPAFIVPNTTLGITEIDQVRASHDYRETGAINPNVRTLIAYNTDSKIAKTVRSNGVLIAQVTPRGGTISGQSGSDIQATEF
;
A
#
# COMPACT_ATOMS: atom_id res chain seq x y z
N ARG A 1 -12.83 -3.82 -17.86
CA ARG A 1 -13.54 -2.53 -17.74
C ARG A 1 -13.22 -1.89 -16.40
N PRO A 2 -13.32 -0.56 -16.27
CA PRO A 2 -13.01 0.13 -15.02
C PRO A 2 -14.08 -0.07 -13.96
N THR A 3 -13.65 0.03 -12.69
CA THR A 3 -14.52 0.12 -11.52
C THR A 3 -14.68 1.57 -11.11
N LEU A 4 -15.89 1.99 -10.75
CA LEU A 4 -16.20 3.37 -10.35
C LEU A 4 -16.65 3.41 -8.89
N PHE A 5 -16.07 4.31 -8.10
CA PHE A 5 -16.51 4.68 -6.76
C PHE A 5 -17.12 6.08 -6.77
N MET A 6 -18.33 6.24 -6.23
CA MET A 6 -19.08 7.49 -6.27
C MET A 6 -19.61 7.91 -4.91
N GLY A 7 -19.61 9.20 -4.65
CA GLY A 7 -20.31 9.83 -3.52
C GLY A 7 -19.51 9.95 -2.23
N ALA A 8 -18.26 9.49 -2.21
CA ALA A 8 -17.37 9.68 -1.07
C ALA A 8 -16.70 11.05 -1.11
N THR A 9 -16.24 11.51 0.04
CA THR A 9 -15.30 12.64 0.10
C THR A 9 -13.89 12.15 -0.20
N ALA A 10 -13.29 12.60 -1.28
CA ALA A 10 -11.92 12.28 -1.65
C ALA A 10 -10.95 13.35 -1.15
N HIS A 11 -9.94 12.92 -0.38
CA HIS A 11 -8.82 13.74 0.05
C HIS A 11 -7.62 13.50 -0.88
N LEU A 12 -7.14 14.55 -1.56
CA LEU A 12 -6.13 14.38 -2.61
C LEU A 12 -4.68 14.33 -2.11
N GLY A 13 -4.47 14.52 -0.80
CA GLY A 13 -3.13 14.49 -0.20
C GLY A 13 -2.33 15.79 -0.36
N ASN A 14 -2.84 16.76 -1.12
CA ASN A 14 -2.26 18.10 -1.30
C ASN A 14 -3.00 19.18 -0.48
N GLY A 15 -3.93 18.78 0.38
CA GLY A 15 -4.81 19.66 1.15
C GLY A 15 -6.16 19.92 0.49
N GLU A 16 -6.34 19.56 -0.76
CA GLU A 16 -7.63 19.68 -1.45
C GLU A 16 -8.54 18.48 -1.16
N LYS A 17 -9.85 18.71 -1.20
CA LYS A 17 -10.88 17.69 -1.05
C LYS A 17 -11.99 17.87 -2.07
N ILE A 18 -12.62 16.75 -2.45
CA ILE A 18 -13.79 16.70 -3.32
C ILE A 18 -14.90 16.01 -2.53
N ASP A 19 -15.96 16.73 -2.17
CA ASP A 19 -17.01 16.24 -1.26
C ASP A 19 -17.94 15.19 -1.90
N ASN A 20 -18.11 15.22 -3.22
CA ASN A 20 -18.88 14.24 -3.98
C ASN A 20 -18.01 13.67 -5.09
N SER A 21 -17.07 12.82 -4.75
CA SER A 21 -16.08 12.34 -5.71
C SER A 21 -16.61 11.21 -6.59
N ALA A 22 -16.08 11.17 -7.82
CA ALA A 22 -16.11 10.04 -8.73
C ALA A 22 -14.68 9.60 -8.99
N ILE A 23 -14.34 8.40 -8.57
CA ILE A 23 -13.00 7.83 -8.73
C ILE A 23 -13.12 6.57 -9.57
N SER A 24 -12.48 6.55 -10.74
CA SER A 24 -12.40 5.34 -11.55
C SER A 24 -11.04 4.68 -11.46
N MET A 25 -11.07 3.35 -11.42
CA MET A 25 -9.87 2.51 -11.36
C MET A 25 -9.91 1.43 -12.43
N LEU A 26 -8.78 1.25 -13.11
CA LEU A 26 -8.58 0.18 -14.09
C LEU A 26 -7.20 -0.45 -13.88
N ASN A 27 -7.14 -1.78 -13.80
CA ASN A 27 -5.89 -2.53 -13.66
C ASN A 27 -5.01 -2.03 -12.50
N GLY A 28 -5.62 -1.71 -11.35
CA GLY A 28 -4.92 -1.22 -10.16
C GLY A 28 -4.43 0.23 -10.25
N LYS A 29 -4.80 0.98 -11.28
CA LYS A 29 -4.46 2.39 -11.44
C LYS A 29 -5.70 3.26 -11.39
N ILE A 30 -5.56 4.43 -10.80
CA ILE A 30 -6.59 5.48 -10.84
C ILE A 30 -6.53 6.13 -12.22
N GLU A 31 -7.66 6.14 -12.93
CA GLU A 31 -7.79 6.78 -14.25
C GLU A 31 -8.44 8.16 -14.15
N MET A 32 -9.36 8.32 -13.22
CA MET A 32 -10.10 9.56 -13.04
C MET A 32 -10.36 9.83 -11.58
N VAL A 33 -10.18 11.08 -11.17
CA VAL A 33 -10.67 11.63 -9.91
C VAL A 33 -11.34 12.94 -10.24
N ALA A 34 -12.65 13.05 -10.00
CA ALA A 34 -13.42 14.23 -10.36
C ALA A 34 -14.59 14.44 -9.39
N ASP A 35 -15.21 15.61 -9.45
CA ASP A 35 -16.45 15.90 -8.75
C ASP A 35 -17.64 15.36 -9.58
N ALA A 36 -18.38 14.41 -9.01
CA ALA A 36 -19.53 13.78 -9.64
C ALA A 36 -20.69 14.76 -9.87
N SER A 37 -20.69 15.92 -9.25
CA SER A 37 -21.68 16.96 -9.45
C SER A 37 -21.47 17.77 -10.73
N ILE A 38 -20.24 17.76 -11.26
CA ILE A 38 -19.83 18.58 -12.41
C ILE A 38 -19.74 17.73 -13.67
N ILE A 39 -19.32 16.47 -13.55
CA ILE A 39 -19.09 15.60 -14.71
C ILE A 39 -20.32 14.75 -15.04
N ARG A 40 -20.51 14.48 -16.34
CA ARG A 40 -21.50 13.50 -16.79
C ARG A 40 -20.84 12.12 -16.86
N ILE A 41 -21.35 11.20 -16.06
CA ILE A 41 -20.88 9.82 -16.00
C ILE A 41 -21.82 8.92 -16.80
N ASP A 42 -21.27 8.15 -17.73
CA ASP A 42 -21.99 7.09 -18.43
C ASP A 42 -21.84 5.78 -17.60
N PRO A 43 -22.90 5.28 -16.96
CA PRO A 43 -22.83 4.08 -16.15
C PRO A 43 -22.45 2.83 -16.95
N THR A 44 -22.70 2.81 -18.24
CA THR A 44 -22.44 1.63 -19.10
C THR A 44 -20.95 1.44 -19.41
N ALA A 45 -20.13 2.46 -19.13
CA ALA A 45 -18.69 2.41 -19.31
C ALA A 45 -17.95 1.61 -18.21
N PHE A 46 -18.64 1.28 -17.12
CA PHE A 46 -18.05 0.64 -15.93
C PHE A 46 -18.62 -0.76 -15.70
N ASP A 47 -17.78 -1.70 -15.24
CA ASP A 47 -18.23 -3.05 -14.86
C ASP A 47 -18.95 -3.03 -13.51
N THR A 48 -18.42 -2.25 -12.59
CA THR A 48 -18.94 -2.17 -11.22
C THR A 48 -18.96 -0.72 -10.75
N ILE A 49 -20.06 -0.32 -10.14
CA ILE A 49 -20.22 1.02 -9.55
C ILE A 49 -20.51 0.84 -8.06
N TYR A 50 -19.58 1.29 -7.22
CA TYR A 50 -19.76 1.36 -5.78
C TYR A 50 -20.25 2.74 -5.36
N ARG A 51 -21.43 2.80 -4.72
CA ARG A 51 -21.95 4.02 -4.10
C ARG A 51 -21.52 4.04 -2.64
N VAL A 52 -20.61 4.94 -2.32
CA VAL A 52 -19.91 4.97 -1.01
C VAL A 52 -20.13 6.32 -0.33
N HIS A 53 -21.39 6.72 -0.23
CA HIS A 53 -21.79 7.95 0.47
C HIS A 53 -21.33 7.93 1.92
N GLU A 54 -21.03 9.09 2.47
CA GLU A 54 -20.57 9.28 3.86
C GLU A 54 -19.23 8.58 4.19
N LYS A 55 -18.50 8.09 3.18
CA LYS A 55 -17.16 7.54 3.34
C LYS A 55 -16.12 8.55 2.88
N HIS A 56 -14.90 8.33 3.33
CA HIS A 56 -13.75 9.14 2.94
C HIS A 56 -12.71 8.29 2.24
N PHE A 57 -12.15 8.80 1.16
CA PHE A 57 -10.97 8.24 0.50
C PHE A 57 -9.74 9.07 0.85
N TYR A 58 -8.67 8.39 1.22
CA TYR A 58 -7.37 8.99 1.49
C TYR A 58 -6.30 8.29 0.66
N PRO A 59 -5.24 8.99 0.24
CA PRO A 59 -4.04 8.35 -0.27
C PRO A 59 -3.45 7.44 0.81
N ALA A 60 -2.98 6.27 0.41
CA ALA A 60 -2.32 5.35 1.32
C ALA A 60 -0.94 5.87 1.74
N PHE A 61 -0.50 5.46 2.93
CA PHE A 61 0.85 5.73 3.38
C PHE A 61 1.85 4.77 2.72
N ILE A 62 3.01 5.32 2.36
CA ILE A 62 4.17 4.58 1.89
C ILE A 62 5.23 4.66 2.99
N VAL A 63 5.66 3.52 3.50
CA VAL A 63 6.68 3.45 4.55
C VAL A 63 8.00 3.00 3.95
N PRO A 64 8.97 3.91 3.79
CA PRO A 64 10.31 3.55 3.34
C PRO A 64 11.14 2.97 4.49
N ASN A 65 12.15 2.19 4.16
CA ASN A 65 13.19 1.70 5.08
C ASN A 65 12.65 1.01 6.34
N THR A 66 11.76 0.04 6.18
CA THR A 66 11.19 -0.75 7.27
C THR A 66 11.75 -2.17 7.31
N THR A 67 11.60 -2.85 8.45
CA THR A 67 11.83 -4.29 8.63
C THR A 67 10.53 -5.09 8.69
N LEU A 68 9.43 -4.50 8.23
CA LEU A 68 8.11 -5.13 8.19
C LEU A 68 8.17 -6.47 7.42
N GLY A 69 7.64 -7.54 8.00
CA GLY A 69 7.62 -8.87 7.41
C GLY A 69 8.95 -9.64 7.48
N ILE A 70 10.05 -9.02 7.91
CA ILE A 70 11.33 -9.68 8.21
C ILE A 70 11.71 -9.58 9.69
N THR A 71 10.80 -9.03 10.51
CA THR A 71 10.86 -9.04 11.97
C THR A 71 9.44 -9.22 12.48
N GLU A 72 9.19 -10.28 13.24
CA GLU A 72 7.87 -10.58 13.80
C GLU A 72 7.75 -10.10 15.26
N ILE A 73 8.72 -10.44 16.09
CA ILE A 73 8.73 -10.07 17.51
C ILE A 73 10.07 -9.43 17.81
N ASP A 74 10.07 -8.14 18.07
CA ASP A 74 11.29 -7.35 18.25
C ASP A 74 12.20 -7.85 19.40
N GLN A 75 11.62 -8.45 20.43
CA GLN A 75 12.38 -9.01 21.57
C GLN A 75 12.86 -10.45 21.34
N VAL A 76 12.47 -11.11 20.25
CA VAL A 76 12.84 -12.49 19.96
C VAL A 76 13.83 -12.53 18.81
N ARG A 77 15.10 -12.69 19.13
CA ARG A 77 16.20 -12.71 18.14
C ARG A 77 15.99 -13.74 17.01
N ALA A 78 15.36 -14.87 17.29
CA ALA A 78 15.08 -15.91 16.31
C ALA A 78 14.05 -15.50 15.23
N SER A 79 13.34 -14.40 15.45
CA SER A 79 12.38 -13.83 14.47
C SER A 79 12.95 -12.66 13.65
N HIS A 80 14.26 -12.42 13.74
CA HIS A 80 14.96 -11.31 13.09
C HIS A 80 15.68 -11.79 11.83
N ASP A 81 15.04 -11.74 10.68
CA ASP A 81 15.61 -12.09 9.37
C ASP A 81 16.15 -10.88 8.58
N TYR A 82 16.34 -9.77 9.27
CA TYR A 82 16.83 -8.55 8.64
C TYR A 82 18.36 -8.43 8.57
N ARG A 83 19.11 -9.34 9.19
CA ARG A 83 20.58 -9.22 9.33
C ARG A 83 21.29 -10.52 9.01
N GLU A 84 22.25 -10.44 8.09
CA GLU A 84 23.21 -11.50 7.78
C GLU A 84 24.56 -11.31 8.48
N THR A 85 25.34 -12.39 8.53
CA THR A 85 26.71 -12.37 9.03
C THR A 85 27.65 -11.73 8.02
N GLY A 86 28.61 -10.92 8.52
CA GLY A 86 29.57 -10.22 7.69
C GLY A 86 29.25 -8.74 7.47
N ALA A 87 30.25 -8.02 6.97
CA ALA A 87 30.15 -6.57 6.74
C ALA A 87 29.68 -6.21 5.33
N ILE A 88 29.80 -7.11 4.36
CA ILE A 88 29.53 -6.85 2.95
C ILE A 88 28.68 -7.99 2.39
N ASN A 89 27.38 -7.73 2.20
CA ASN A 89 26.36 -8.72 1.81
C ASN A 89 25.53 -8.26 0.58
N PRO A 90 26.14 -7.97 -0.58
CA PRO A 90 25.43 -7.42 -1.74
C PRO A 90 24.45 -8.40 -2.38
N ASN A 91 24.58 -9.70 -2.08
CA ASN A 91 23.75 -10.78 -2.59
C ASN A 91 22.46 -11.01 -1.81
N VAL A 92 22.36 -10.44 -0.60
CA VAL A 92 21.16 -10.59 0.25
C VAL A 92 19.99 -9.84 -0.38
N ARG A 93 18.84 -10.52 -0.49
CA ARG A 93 17.60 -9.95 -1.01
C ARG A 93 16.50 -10.09 0.04
N THR A 94 15.96 -8.98 0.48
CA THR A 94 14.93 -8.93 1.51
C THR A 94 13.67 -9.71 1.15
N LEU A 95 13.28 -9.74 -0.13
CA LEU A 95 12.08 -10.43 -0.60
C LEU A 95 12.08 -11.94 -0.34
N ILE A 96 13.25 -12.56 -0.21
CA ILE A 96 13.38 -14.00 0.07
C ILE A 96 13.03 -14.30 1.53
N ALA A 97 13.35 -13.37 2.44
CA ALA A 97 13.08 -13.50 3.88
C ALA A 97 11.71 -12.94 4.29
N TYR A 98 10.96 -12.34 3.34
CA TYR A 98 9.70 -11.69 3.65
C TYR A 98 8.60 -12.69 3.99
N ASN A 99 7.99 -12.53 5.19
CA ASN A 99 6.88 -13.34 5.65
C ASN A 99 5.54 -12.71 5.21
N THR A 100 4.89 -13.30 4.21
CA THR A 100 3.59 -12.87 3.70
C THR A 100 2.45 -13.08 4.69
N ASP A 101 2.61 -14.01 5.65
CA ASP A 101 1.60 -14.33 6.67
C ASP A 101 1.73 -13.51 7.95
N SER A 102 2.63 -12.53 7.95
CA SER A 102 2.85 -11.65 9.10
C SER A 102 1.56 -10.99 9.58
N LYS A 103 1.24 -11.18 10.86
CA LYS A 103 0.10 -10.51 11.52
C LYS A 103 0.34 -9.01 11.66
N ILE A 104 1.60 -8.61 11.79
CA ILE A 104 2.01 -7.20 11.89
C ILE A 104 1.70 -6.49 10.58
N ALA A 105 2.02 -7.11 9.43
CA ALA A 105 1.72 -6.57 8.12
C ALA A 105 0.21 -6.30 7.94
N LYS A 106 -0.64 -7.24 8.36
CA LYS A 106 -2.11 -7.08 8.32
C LYS A 106 -2.59 -5.91 9.19
N THR A 107 -2.02 -5.76 10.39
CA THR A 107 -2.37 -4.67 11.31
C THR A 107 -1.93 -3.31 10.75
N VAL A 108 -0.73 -3.21 10.21
CA VAL A 108 -0.20 -1.98 9.61
C VAL A 108 -1.04 -1.57 8.40
N ARG A 109 -1.47 -2.53 7.59
CA ARG A 109 -2.37 -2.30 6.45
C ARG A 109 -3.72 -1.72 6.89
N SER A 110 -4.33 -2.25 7.96
CA SER A 110 -5.60 -1.71 8.49
C SER A 110 -5.47 -0.27 9.02
N ASN A 111 -4.24 0.20 9.27
CA ASN A 111 -3.93 1.58 9.62
C ASN A 111 -3.54 2.46 8.42
N GLY A 112 -3.78 1.99 7.19
CA GLY A 112 -3.64 2.77 5.96
C GLY A 112 -2.27 2.72 5.28
N VAL A 113 -1.35 1.86 5.73
CA VAL A 113 -0.07 1.63 5.03
C VAL A 113 -0.27 0.54 3.99
N LEU A 114 -0.18 0.88 2.70
CA LEU A 114 -0.37 -0.08 1.61
C LEU A 114 0.91 -0.42 0.86
N ILE A 115 1.97 0.38 0.99
CA ILE A 115 3.26 0.13 0.37
C ILE A 115 4.34 0.24 1.43
N ALA A 116 5.21 -0.76 1.51
CA ALA A 116 6.37 -0.76 2.39
C ALA A 116 7.63 -1.10 1.58
N GLN A 117 8.69 -0.32 1.76
CA GLN A 117 10.02 -0.68 1.29
C GLN A 117 10.75 -1.41 2.41
N VAL A 118 10.89 -2.71 2.26
CA VAL A 118 11.56 -3.57 3.25
C VAL A 118 13.04 -3.62 2.96
N THR A 119 13.85 -3.27 3.97
CA THR A 119 15.30 -3.16 3.84
C THR A 119 16.01 -4.04 4.85
N PRO A 120 17.05 -4.79 4.43
CA PRO A 120 17.92 -5.50 5.36
C PRO A 120 18.77 -4.50 6.13
N ARG A 121 19.27 -4.91 7.27
CA ARG A 121 20.08 -4.06 8.16
C ARG A 121 21.37 -4.77 8.56
N GLY A 122 22.36 -3.98 8.96
CA GLY A 122 23.65 -4.47 9.48
C GLY A 122 24.75 -4.46 8.42
N GLY A 123 26.00 -4.43 8.90
CA GLY A 123 27.17 -4.34 8.04
C GLY A 123 27.34 -2.99 7.31
N THR A 124 28.34 -2.93 6.45
CA THR A 124 28.59 -1.76 5.56
C THR A 124 27.71 -1.83 4.32
N ILE A 125 27.49 -3.04 3.79
CA ILE A 125 26.52 -3.34 2.72
C ILE A 125 25.61 -4.42 3.25
N SER A 126 24.34 -4.07 3.51
CA SER A 126 23.38 -4.97 4.15
C SER A 126 22.64 -5.88 3.15
N GLY A 127 22.59 -5.50 1.88
CA GLY A 127 21.85 -6.20 0.84
C GLY A 127 20.97 -5.29 -0.01
N GLN A 128 20.04 -5.92 -0.74
CA GLN A 128 19.09 -5.25 -1.62
C GLN A 128 17.73 -5.15 -0.93
N SER A 129 17.15 -3.95 -0.92
CA SER A 129 15.79 -3.73 -0.46
C SER A 129 14.76 -4.25 -1.48
N GLY A 130 13.61 -4.69 -0.97
CA GLY A 130 12.44 -5.01 -1.76
C GLY A 130 11.30 -4.04 -1.45
N SER A 131 10.48 -3.73 -2.44
CA SER A 131 9.19 -3.08 -2.21
C SER A 131 8.09 -4.13 -2.26
N ASP A 132 7.33 -4.25 -1.19
CA ASP A 132 6.12 -5.05 -1.16
C ASP A 132 4.91 -4.14 -1.30
N ILE A 133 4.10 -4.41 -2.32
CA ILE A 133 2.78 -3.83 -2.45
C ILE A 133 1.87 -4.81 -1.74
N GLN A 134 1.37 -4.43 -0.58
CA GLN A 134 0.35 -5.20 0.12
C GLN A 134 -0.96 -5.12 -0.64
N ALA A 135 -1.01 -5.77 -1.81
CA ALA A 135 -2.24 -5.93 -2.56
C ALA A 135 -3.23 -6.73 -1.70
N THR A 136 -4.35 -6.12 -1.42
CA THR A 136 -5.52 -6.81 -0.89
C THR A 136 -6.16 -7.59 -2.02
N GLU A 137 -6.24 -8.89 -1.90
CA GLU A 137 -7.40 -9.58 -2.43
C GLU A 137 -8.60 -9.17 -1.57
N PHE A 138 -9.60 -8.57 -2.19
CA PHE A 138 -10.91 -8.30 -1.64
C PHE A 138 -11.80 -9.54 -1.82
#